data_3049d3be340693f86584db93a9ac2582
#
_entry.id   3049d3be340693f86584db93a9ac2582
#
_cell.length_a   1.000
_cell.length_b   1.000
_cell.length_c   1.000
_cell.angle_alpha   90.00
_cell.angle_beta   90.00
_cell.angle_gamma   90.00
#
_symmetry.space_group_name_H-M   'P 1'
#
loop_
_entity.id
_entity.type
_entity.pdbx_description
1 polymer ?
#
loop_
_entity_poly.entity_id
_entity_poly.type
_entity_poly.pdbx_seq_one_letter_code
_entity_poly.pdbx_strand_id
1 'polypeptide(L)'
;MRSFTAFVRPPGVSFPQAISSHPAKEEIDLSRAREQHRSYVNALKKAGAKILAIPPEDSLPDSTFVEDTAFVFEDRAFLCFLKEETRRNEMESIEKTLKGYRKTVNLPPYLDGGDILDLSLIHI
;
A
#
# COMPACT_ATOMS: atom_id res chain seq x y z
N MET A 1 19.09 15.56 -4.39
CA MET A 1 18.19 14.45 -3.99
C MET A 1 16.87 14.60 -4.73
N ARG A 2 16.42 13.57 -5.42
CA ARG A 2 15.11 13.62 -6.07
C ARG A 2 14.02 13.61 -5.00
N SER A 3 13.07 14.54 -5.09
CA SER A 3 11.86 14.47 -4.29
C SER A 3 10.89 13.45 -4.90
N PHE A 4 10.18 12.73 -4.07
CA PHE A 4 9.17 11.77 -4.50
C PHE A 4 7.99 11.81 -3.54
N THR A 5 6.84 11.37 -4.00
CA THR A 5 5.64 11.26 -3.17
C THR A 5 5.43 9.80 -2.78
N ALA A 6 5.26 9.55 -1.51
CA ALA A 6 4.93 8.24 -0.98
C ALA A 6 3.49 8.22 -0.47
N PHE A 7 2.69 7.28 -0.99
CA PHE A 7 1.35 7.01 -0.50
C PHE A 7 1.45 5.97 0.60
N VAL A 8 0.92 6.29 1.76
CA VAL A 8 0.98 5.40 2.94
C VAL A 8 -0.40 5.30 3.58
N ARG A 9 -0.69 4.17 4.22
CA ARG A 9 -1.91 3.97 5.00
C ARG A 9 -1.55 3.34 6.34
N PRO A 10 -1.90 3.99 7.47
CA PRO A 10 -1.69 3.38 8.79
C PRO A 10 -2.51 2.11 8.95
N PRO A 11 -2.05 1.16 9.78
CA PRO A 11 -2.87 0.00 10.12
C PRO A 11 -4.16 0.40 10.80
N GLY A 12 -5.30 -0.15 10.35
CA GLY A 12 -6.59 0.04 10.98
C GLY A 12 -6.80 -0.87 12.18
N VAL A 13 -7.94 -0.72 12.85
CA VAL A 13 -8.28 -1.47 14.08
C VAL A 13 -8.26 -2.98 13.85
N SER A 14 -8.64 -3.46 12.66
CA SER A 14 -8.67 -4.88 12.35
C SER A 14 -7.31 -5.47 11.94
N PHE A 15 -6.23 -4.70 11.93
CA PHE A 15 -4.91 -5.18 11.50
C PHE A 15 -4.47 -6.49 12.18
N PRO A 16 -4.73 -6.73 13.49
CA PRO A 16 -4.39 -8.01 14.10
C PRO A 16 -5.00 -9.25 13.42
N GLN A 17 -6.07 -9.09 12.63
CA GLN A 17 -6.69 -10.16 11.84
C GLN A 17 -6.15 -10.27 10.42
N ALA A 18 -5.06 -9.56 10.08
CA ALA A 18 -4.45 -9.61 8.75
C ALA A 18 -4.05 -11.04 8.36
N ILE A 19 -4.07 -11.31 7.06
CA ILE A 19 -3.74 -12.63 6.50
C ILE A 19 -2.29 -12.98 6.85
N SER A 20 -2.10 -14.08 7.59
CA SER A 20 -0.79 -14.54 7.97
C SER A 20 -0.83 -16.02 8.37
N SER A 21 0.20 -16.77 7.97
CA SER A 21 0.45 -18.13 8.42
C SER A 21 1.47 -18.19 9.56
N HIS A 22 1.97 -17.03 10.02
CA HIS A 22 2.97 -16.98 11.09
C HIS A 22 2.39 -17.49 12.41
N PRO A 23 3.13 -18.34 13.17
CA PRO A 23 2.63 -18.89 14.44
C PRO A 23 2.27 -17.83 15.48
N ALA A 24 2.94 -16.68 15.46
CA ALA A 24 2.74 -15.60 16.42
C ALA A 24 1.74 -14.53 15.94
N LYS A 25 0.92 -14.79 14.92
CA LYS A 25 -0.03 -13.79 14.40
C LYS A 25 -1.03 -13.29 15.44
N GLU A 26 -1.38 -14.12 16.41
CA GLU A 26 -2.30 -13.77 17.50
C GLU A 26 -1.68 -12.75 18.48
N GLU A 27 -0.36 -12.55 18.40
CA GLU A 27 0.39 -11.63 19.27
C GLU A 27 0.58 -10.25 18.64
N ILE A 28 -0.07 -9.96 17.51
CA ILE A 28 0.04 -8.67 16.87
C ILE A 28 -0.56 -7.59 17.77
N ASP A 29 0.29 -6.63 18.16
CA ASP A 29 -0.08 -5.47 18.95
C ASP A 29 -0.31 -4.29 18.02
N LEU A 30 -1.56 -3.83 17.91
CA LEU A 30 -1.95 -2.72 17.04
C LEU A 30 -1.22 -1.42 17.39
N SER A 31 -1.07 -1.13 18.69
CA SER A 31 -0.38 0.08 19.14
C SER A 31 1.07 0.08 18.68
N ARG A 32 1.75 -1.04 18.82
CA ARG A 32 3.13 -1.21 18.36
C ARG A 32 3.23 -1.13 16.84
N ALA A 33 2.29 -1.74 16.12
CA ALA A 33 2.25 -1.67 14.65
C ALA A 33 2.10 -0.22 14.18
N ARG A 34 1.26 0.56 14.81
CA ARG A 34 1.07 1.99 14.50
C ARG A 34 2.31 2.81 14.81
N GLU A 35 3.00 2.51 15.89
CA GLU A 35 4.27 3.16 16.24
C GLU A 35 5.35 2.84 15.20
N GLN A 36 5.48 1.59 14.80
CA GLN A 36 6.40 1.17 13.75
C GLN A 36 6.07 1.85 12.41
N HIS A 37 4.80 1.97 12.08
CA HIS A 37 4.36 2.68 10.87
C HIS A 37 4.76 4.17 10.92
N ARG A 38 4.59 4.83 12.06
CA ARG A 38 5.04 6.23 12.23
C ARG A 38 6.54 6.36 12.02
N SER A 39 7.32 5.43 12.54
CA SER A 39 8.79 5.40 12.35
C SER A 39 9.15 5.22 10.88
N TYR A 40 8.43 4.35 10.18
CA TYR A 40 8.60 4.13 8.75
C TYR A 40 8.30 5.40 7.95
N VAL A 41 7.19 6.08 8.24
CA VAL A 41 6.81 7.35 7.61
C VAL A 41 7.88 8.43 7.85
N ASN A 42 8.39 8.52 9.07
CA ASN A 42 9.46 9.47 9.39
C ASN A 42 10.75 9.17 8.62
N ALA A 43 11.08 7.90 8.43
CA ALA A 43 12.23 7.51 7.62
C ALA A 43 12.06 7.92 6.16
N LEU A 44 10.85 7.76 5.60
CA LEU A 44 10.54 8.22 4.24
C LEU A 44 10.70 9.74 4.11
N LYS A 45 10.21 10.50 5.09
CA LYS A 45 10.37 11.96 5.10
C LYS A 45 11.85 12.37 5.10
N LYS A 46 12.65 11.71 5.93
CA LYS A 46 14.11 11.96 5.98
C LYS A 46 14.80 11.63 4.66
N ALA A 47 14.27 10.67 3.92
CA ALA A 47 14.77 10.30 2.60
C ALA A 47 14.32 11.26 1.47
N GLY A 48 13.51 12.28 1.80
CA GLY A 48 13.07 13.28 0.85
C GLY A 48 11.65 13.08 0.32
N ALA A 49 10.89 12.15 0.88
CA ALA A 49 9.53 11.90 0.44
C ALA A 49 8.55 12.97 0.94
N LYS A 50 7.66 13.38 0.06
CA LYS A 50 6.42 14.03 0.43
C LYS A 50 5.42 12.92 0.77
N ILE A 51 4.86 12.95 1.96
CA ILE A 51 3.94 11.91 2.42
C ILE A 51 2.50 12.29 2.09
N LEU A 52 1.78 11.36 1.49
CA LEU A 52 0.34 11.44 1.31
C LEU A 52 -0.28 10.27 2.07
N ALA A 53 -0.86 10.60 3.23
CA ALA A 53 -1.50 9.60 4.08
C ALA A 53 -2.92 9.32 3.59
N ILE A 54 -3.20 8.05 3.30
CA ILE A 54 -4.54 7.56 3.01
C ILE A 54 -5.17 7.19 4.36
N PRO A 55 -6.44 7.55 4.63
CA PRO A 55 -7.06 7.20 5.91
C PRO A 55 -7.04 5.70 6.19
N PRO A 56 -6.86 5.28 7.45
CA PRO A 56 -6.91 3.87 7.79
C PRO A 56 -8.30 3.28 7.50
N GLU A 57 -8.32 2.02 7.08
CA GLU A 57 -9.54 1.26 6.82
C GLU A 57 -9.72 0.23 7.94
N ASP A 58 -10.52 0.60 8.94
CA ASP A 58 -10.66 -0.20 10.17
C ASP A 58 -11.31 -1.57 9.94
N SER A 59 -12.09 -1.74 8.88
CA SER A 59 -12.75 -3.00 8.54
C SER A 59 -11.94 -3.90 7.61
N LEU A 60 -10.79 -3.42 7.10
CA LEU A 60 -9.97 -4.14 6.12
C LEU A 60 -8.59 -4.42 6.72
N PRO A 61 -8.35 -5.62 7.26
CA PRO A 61 -7.14 -5.93 8.02
C PRO A 61 -5.82 -5.70 7.28
N ASP A 62 -5.79 -6.02 5.98
CA ASP A 62 -4.57 -5.93 5.17
C ASP A 62 -4.40 -4.59 4.44
N SER A 63 -5.25 -3.60 4.73
CA SER A 63 -5.30 -2.35 3.99
C SER A 63 -4.04 -1.47 4.12
N THR A 64 -3.20 -1.70 5.11
CA THR A 64 -1.91 -1.01 5.26
C THR A 64 -0.91 -1.40 4.16
N PHE A 65 -1.08 -2.57 3.53
CA PHE A 65 -0.20 -3.07 2.47
C PHE A 65 -0.59 -2.48 1.12
N VAL A 66 -0.48 -1.16 0.99
CA VAL A 66 -0.95 -0.43 -0.20
C VAL A 66 -0.14 -0.75 -1.46
N GLU A 67 1.08 -1.24 -1.32
CA GLU A 67 1.94 -1.64 -2.44
C GLU A 67 1.32 -2.75 -3.30
N ASP A 68 0.44 -3.57 -2.72
CA ASP A 68 -0.23 -4.65 -3.46
C ASP A 68 -1.40 -4.16 -4.32
N THR A 69 -1.89 -2.94 -4.07
CA THR A 69 -3.12 -2.43 -4.68
C THR A 69 -2.91 -1.75 -6.02
N ALA A 70 -1.74 -1.18 -6.24
CA ALA A 70 -1.48 -0.41 -7.45
C ALA A 70 0.01 -0.34 -7.76
N PHE A 71 0.30 -0.17 -9.03
CA PHE A 71 1.66 0.06 -9.54
C PHE A 71 1.67 1.39 -10.29
N VAL A 72 2.54 2.31 -9.89
CA VAL A 72 2.67 3.61 -10.55
C VAL A 72 3.92 3.61 -11.42
N PHE A 73 3.72 3.85 -12.70
CA PHE A 73 4.81 3.92 -13.66
C PHE A 73 4.58 5.10 -14.61
N GLU A 74 5.55 5.99 -14.67
CA GLU A 74 5.49 7.21 -15.47
C GLU A 74 4.24 8.07 -15.14
N ASP A 75 3.36 8.28 -16.10
CA ASP A 75 2.17 9.13 -15.99
C ASP A 75 0.90 8.35 -15.59
N ARG A 76 1.01 7.05 -15.31
CA ARG A 76 -0.15 6.19 -15.08
C ARG A 76 -0.07 5.43 -13.77
N ALA A 77 -1.24 5.20 -13.19
CA ALA A 77 -1.42 4.29 -12.05
C ALA A 77 -2.19 3.07 -12.53
N PHE A 78 -1.57 1.91 -12.42
CA PHE A 78 -2.18 0.64 -12.80
C PHE A 78 -2.82 0.03 -11.57
N LEU A 79 -4.15 -0.12 -11.59
CA LEU A 79 -4.92 -0.65 -10.48
C LEU A 79 -4.95 -2.18 -10.57
N CYS A 80 -4.57 -2.83 -9.48
CA CYS A 80 -4.56 -4.28 -9.40
C CYS A 80 -5.92 -4.85 -9.04
N PHE A 81 -6.18 -6.09 -9.46
CA PHE A 81 -7.32 -6.86 -8.99
C PHE A 81 -6.77 -7.93 -8.04
N LEU A 82 -6.88 -7.68 -6.74
CA LEU A 82 -6.24 -8.50 -5.72
C LEU A 82 -6.73 -9.94 -5.73
N LYS A 83 -5.81 -10.89 -5.58
CA LYS A 83 -6.11 -12.33 -5.53
C LYS A 83 -7.02 -12.66 -4.37
N GLU A 84 -6.72 -12.11 -3.20
CA GLU A 84 -7.51 -12.33 -1.99
C GLU A 84 -8.82 -11.54 -2.04
N GLU A 85 -9.92 -12.26 -2.10
CA GLU A 85 -11.26 -11.66 -2.19
C GLU A 85 -11.54 -10.70 -1.04
N THR A 86 -11.08 -11.03 0.16
CA THR A 86 -11.27 -10.22 1.36
C THR A 86 -10.57 -8.86 1.28
N ARG A 87 -9.61 -8.70 0.36
CA ARG A 87 -8.87 -7.46 0.16
C ARG A 87 -9.42 -6.58 -0.95
N ARG A 88 -10.34 -7.06 -1.76
CA ARG A 88 -10.79 -6.32 -2.96
C ARG A 88 -11.44 -4.98 -2.64
N ASN A 89 -12.09 -4.87 -1.48
CA ASN A 89 -12.70 -3.62 -1.04
C ASN A 89 -11.68 -2.53 -0.68
N GLU A 90 -10.40 -2.88 -0.56
CA GLU A 90 -9.33 -1.90 -0.36
C GLU A 90 -9.15 -0.98 -1.57
N MET A 91 -9.57 -1.42 -2.75
CA MET A 91 -9.33 -0.71 -4.01
C MET A 91 -10.11 0.59 -4.15
N GLU A 92 -11.27 0.73 -3.53
CA GLU A 92 -12.12 1.91 -3.69
C GLU A 92 -11.41 3.19 -3.29
N SER A 93 -10.87 3.25 -2.09
CA SER A 93 -10.15 4.44 -1.59
C SER A 93 -8.81 4.65 -2.29
N ILE A 94 -8.15 3.58 -2.71
CA ILE A 94 -6.90 3.65 -3.48
C ILE A 94 -7.16 4.28 -4.85
N GLU A 95 -8.17 3.80 -5.57
CA GLU A 95 -8.55 4.35 -6.87
C GLU A 95 -8.90 5.83 -6.76
N LYS A 96 -9.74 6.18 -5.79
CA LYS A 96 -10.14 7.57 -5.55
C LYS A 96 -8.93 8.47 -5.30
N THR A 97 -7.98 8.02 -4.50
CA THR A 97 -6.77 8.78 -4.21
C THR A 97 -5.88 8.94 -5.43
N LEU A 98 -5.62 7.85 -6.15
CA LEU A 98 -4.71 7.86 -7.30
C LEU A 98 -5.26 8.65 -8.48
N LYS A 99 -6.56 8.67 -8.70
CA LYS A 99 -7.19 9.48 -9.76
C LYS A 99 -6.87 10.97 -9.66
N GLY A 100 -6.60 11.46 -8.46
CA GLY A 100 -6.17 12.85 -8.25
C GLY A 100 -4.75 13.15 -8.71
N TYR A 101 -3.95 12.13 -8.99
CA TYR A 101 -2.53 12.27 -9.29
C TYR A 101 -2.11 11.72 -10.66
N ARG A 102 -2.76 10.65 -11.12
CA ARG A 102 -2.39 9.95 -12.35
C ARG A 102 -3.62 9.39 -13.04
N LYS A 103 -3.53 9.24 -14.35
CA LYS A 103 -4.53 8.49 -15.11
C LYS A 103 -4.49 7.02 -14.69
N THR A 104 -5.65 6.45 -14.36
CA THR A 104 -5.75 5.08 -13.87
C THR A 104 -6.05 4.10 -14.99
N VAL A 105 -5.48 2.90 -14.89
CA VAL A 105 -5.70 1.78 -15.82
C VAL A 105 -5.94 0.53 -14.98
N ASN A 106 -7.00 -0.22 -15.28
CA ASN A 106 -7.29 -1.47 -14.60
C ASN A 106 -6.46 -2.60 -15.21
N LEU A 107 -5.77 -3.36 -14.36
CA LEU A 107 -5.02 -4.55 -14.76
C LEU A 107 -5.92 -5.79 -14.80
N PRO A 108 -5.47 -6.86 -15.50
CA PRO A 108 -6.16 -8.15 -15.49
C PRO A 108 -6.33 -8.71 -14.07
N PRO A 109 -7.35 -9.57 -13.83
CA PRO A 109 -7.57 -10.20 -12.53
C PRO A 109 -6.38 -11.00 -12.02
N TYR A 110 -6.28 -11.11 -10.68
CA TYR A 110 -5.34 -11.95 -9.94
C TYR A 110 -3.88 -11.53 -10.07
N LEU A 111 -3.63 -10.23 -10.20
CA LEU A 111 -2.29 -9.65 -10.19
C LEU A 111 -2.21 -8.61 -9.06
N ASP A 112 -1.38 -8.89 -8.07
CA ASP A 112 -1.09 -7.95 -6.98
C ASP A 112 0.11 -7.07 -7.36
N GLY A 113 0.17 -5.86 -6.82
CA GLY A 113 1.30 -4.94 -7.05
C GLY A 113 2.65 -5.53 -6.63
N GLY A 114 2.65 -6.37 -5.58
CA GLY A 114 3.85 -7.07 -5.13
C GLY A 114 4.40 -8.11 -6.12
N ASP A 115 3.60 -8.51 -7.12
CA ASP A 115 4.03 -9.41 -8.20
C ASP A 115 4.73 -8.67 -9.34
N ILE A 116 4.81 -7.34 -9.28
CA ILE A 116 5.33 -6.50 -10.36
C ILE A 116 6.74 -6.01 -10.00
N LEU A 117 7.66 -6.17 -10.93
CA LEU A 117 9.03 -5.68 -10.79
C LEU A 117 9.31 -4.62 -11.86
N ASP A 118 9.67 -3.42 -11.40
CA ASP A 118 10.10 -2.33 -12.29
C ASP A 118 11.63 -2.38 -12.46
N LEU A 119 12.05 -2.67 -13.66
CA LEU A 119 13.48 -2.75 -14.01
C LEU A 119 14.00 -1.47 -14.67
N SER A 120 13.22 -0.40 -14.69
CA SER A 120 13.59 0.85 -15.36
C SER A 120 14.86 1.52 -14.80
N LEU A 121 15.22 1.20 -13.56
CA LEU A 121 16.44 1.72 -12.92
C LEU A 121 17.69 0.86 -13.19
N ILE A 122 17.52 -0.27 -13.85
CA ILE A 122 18.64 -1.15 -14.20
C ILE A 122 19.12 -0.78 -15.60
N HIS A 123 20.24 -0.10 -15.64
CA HIS A 123 20.93 0.20 -16.89
C HIS A 123 21.91 -0.94 -17.17
N ILE A 124 21.60 -1.67 -18.18
CA ILE A 124 22.46 -2.75 -18.65
C ILE A 124 23.31 -2.25 -19.80
#